data_48e9381f21e76c53547f183c235ccd63
#
_entry.id   48e9381f21e76c53547f183c235ccd63
#
_cell.length_a   1.000
_cell.length_b   1.000
_cell.length_c   1.000
_cell.angle_alpha   90.00
_cell.angle_beta   90.00
_cell.angle_gamma   90.00
#
_symmetry.space_group_name_H-M   'P 1'
#
loop_
_entity.id
_entity.type
_entity.pdbx_description
1 polymer ?
#
loop_
_entity_poly.entity_id
_entity_poly.type
_entity_poly.pdbx_seq_one_letter_code
_entity_poly.pdbx_strand_id
1 'polypeptide(L)'
;MSATGRNIVSSTQAVRTNIPARLDRLPWSQWHWIIVISLGITWILDGLEVTIIGSIGAVLTNPHTLHLSVVQVASAGTAYLVGAVVGALFFARMTDMYGRKRLFLVTLAVYLIATVATAFSFNFIWFFACRFLAGAGIGGEYAAINSAIDELIPARARGWTDLAINGTWWVGTAFGAALTTVLLNPNLFPVNVGWRLSFGLGAMLGLAVLLVRRNLPESPRWLMMHGRFDEADRVVSTIEREIMQEKQLQALQEPEDSIAIRPLGTVSYRLIIHAILRQYPTRALLGFSLMVGQAFLYNAIFFTYGLVLTTFYHIPASTVGWYLIPFAIGNILGPLTLGRLFDTIGRKQMISFTYLFSGILLTITGWLFLQGVLNATTQTICWSIIFFFASAGASSAYLTVSEVFPLEVRANAIALFYAIGTGAAALAPTLFGALIQSGKPLNIFHGYVLGAALMAAAGVIEIIFGVNAERKSLEDVVRPLSYVEEAVLVA
;
A
#
# COMPACT_ATOMS: atom_id res chain seq x y z
N MET A 1 -32.39 32.36 -6.74
CA MET A 1 -31.34 32.00 -5.79
C MET A 1 -31.94 31.03 -4.81
N SER A 2 -31.90 29.76 -5.05
CA SER A 2 -32.46 28.70 -4.20
C SER A 2 -31.30 27.82 -3.76
N ALA A 3 -30.94 27.93 -2.47
CA ALA A 3 -29.99 27.05 -1.80
C ALA A 3 -30.70 25.72 -1.56
N THR A 4 -30.37 24.71 -2.36
CA THR A 4 -30.75 23.33 -2.09
C THR A 4 -29.98 22.84 -0.86
N GLY A 5 -30.58 23.02 0.30
CA GLY A 5 -30.16 22.41 1.55
C GLY A 5 -30.14 20.89 1.38
N ARG A 6 -28.95 20.28 1.44
CA ARG A 6 -28.82 18.83 1.63
C ARG A 6 -29.32 18.50 3.02
N ASN A 7 -30.57 18.03 3.11
CA ASN A 7 -31.08 17.39 4.31
C ASN A 7 -30.20 16.15 4.57
N ILE A 8 -29.24 16.27 5.47
CA ILE A 8 -28.63 15.14 6.14
C ILE A 8 -29.69 14.65 7.12
N VAL A 9 -30.52 13.74 6.65
CA VAL A 9 -31.46 13.02 7.53
C VAL A 9 -30.58 12.12 8.41
N SER A 10 -30.35 12.55 9.64
CA SER A 10 -29.93 11.64 10.71
C SER A 10 -31.12 10.72 10.96
N SER A 11 -31.20 9.60 10.23
CA SER A 11 -32.23 8.59 10.52
C SER A 11 -31.88 7.99 11.89
N THR A 12 -32.66 8.31 12.89
CA THR A 12 -32.59 7.74 14.24
C THR A 12 -32.99 6.27 14.25
N GLN A 13 -33.47 5.74 13.14
CA GLN A 13 -33.94 4.36 13.00
C GLN A 13 -32.84 3.47 12.42
N ALA A 14 -32.71 2.27 12.98
CA ALA A 14 -31.87 1.22 12.41
C ALA A 14 -32.52 0.69 11.11
N VAL A 15 -31.69 0.45 10.10
CA VAL A 15 -32.13 -0.07 8.80
C VAL A 15 -31.51 -1.44 8.58
N ARG A 16 -32.35 -2.39 8.18
CA ARG A 16 -31.89 -3.74 7.76
C ARG A 16 -31.41 -3.70 6.32
N THR A 17 -30.23 -4.27 6.05
CA THR A 17 -29.64 -4.32 4.73
C THR A 17 -28.89 -5.61 4.50
N ASN A 18 -28.91 -6.11 3.26
CA ASN A 18 -28.18 -7.29 2.80
C ASN A 18 -27.06 -6.92 1.80
N ILE A 19 -26.73 -5.64 1.64
CA ILE A 19 -25.72 -5.14 0.71
C ILE A 19 -24.38 -5.86 0.86
N PRO A 20 -23.81 -6.05 2.08
CA PRO A 20 -22.56 -6.79 2.25
C PRO A 20 -22.65 -8.22 1.72
N ALA A 21 -23.68 -8.96 2.10
CA ALA A 21 -23.88 -10.35 1.67
C ALA A 21 -24.08 -10.46 0.14
N ARG A 22 -24.76 -9.49 -0.48
CA ARG A 22 -24.93 -9.42 -1.94
C ARG A 22 -23.60 -9.23 -2.66
N LEU A 23 -22.67 -8.43 -2.13
CA LEU A 23 -21.33 -8.28 -2.70
C LEU A 23 -20.47 -9.53 -2.51
N ASP A 24 -20.53 -10.16 -1.34
CA ASP A 24 -19.69 -11.31 -1.02
C ASP A 24 -20.12 -12.59 -1.77
N ARG A 25 -21.40 -12.72 -2.18
CA ARG A 25 -21.90 -13.85 -2.99
C ARG A 25 -21.52 -13.78 -4.48
N LEU A 26 -21.06 -12.62 -4.99
CA LEU A 26 -20.81 -12.42 -6.41
C LEU A 26 -19.76 -13.38 -6.97
N PRO A 27 -20.00 -14.07 -8.09
CA PRO A 27 -18.99 -14.88 -8.75
C PRO A 27 -17.89 -13.98 -9.33
N TRP A 28 -16.65 -14.50 -9.35
CA TRP A 28 -15.52 -13.77 -9.96
C TRP A 28 -15.75 -13.53 -11.44
N SER A 29 -15.57 -12.28 -11.92
CA SER A 29 -15.97 -11.80 -13.23
C SER A 29 -14.97 -10.79 -13.81
N GLN A 30 -15.18 -10.34 -15.05
CA GLN A 30 -14.41 -9.25 -15.69
C GLN A 30 -14.52 -7.95 -14.90
N TRP A 31 -15.68 -7.69 -14.29
CA TRP A 31 -15.88 -6.53 -13.43
C TRP A 31 -14.83 -6.49 -12.28
N HIS A 32 -14.59 -7.61 -11.63
CA HIS A 32 -13.56 -7.70 -10.57
C HIS A 32 -12.15 -7.47 -11.12
N TRP A 33 -11.83 -8.00 -12.31
CA TRP A 33 -10.54 -7.74 -12.94
C TRP A 33 -10.33 -6.27 -13.29
N ILE A 34 -11.37 -5.55 -13.73
CA ILE A 34 -11.31 -4.10 -13.96
C ILE A 34 -10.97 -3.36 -12.66
N ILE A 35 -11.57 -3.75 -11.53
CA ILE A 35 -11.24 -3.17 -10.23
C ILE A 35 -9.76 -3.45 -9.88
N VAL A 36 -9.33 -4.72 -9.95
CA VAL A 36 -7.96 -5.13 -9.62
C VAL A 36 -6.93 -4.37 -10.46
N ILE A 37 -7.13 -4.30 -11.76
CA ILE A 37 -6.21 -3.59 -12.67
C ILE A 37 -6.22 -2.09 -12.36
N SER A 38 -7.40 -1.50 -12.19
CA SER A 38 -7.54 -0.06 -11.91
C SER A 38 -6.87 0.37 -10.60
N LEU A 39 -6.90 -0.49 -9.59
CA LEU A 39 -6.25 -0.24 -8.30
C LEU A 39 -4.75 -0.58 -8.37
N GLY A 40 -4.38 -1.70 -9.00
CA GLY A 40 -3.00 -2.14 -9.12
C GLY A 40 -2.10 -1.18 -9.90
N ILE A 41 -2.63 -0.52 -10.94
CA ILE A 41 -1.84 0.45 -11.72
C ILE A 41 -1.33 1.60 -10.85
N THR A 42 -2.02 1.99 -9.78
CA THR A 42 -1.53 3.04 -8.88
C THR A 42 -0.27 2.62 -8.13
N TRP A 43 -0.24 1.37 -7.68
CA TRP A 43 0.96 0.83 -7.04
C TRP A 43 2.13 0.76 -8.03
N ILE A 44 1.84 0.46 -9.31
CA ILE A 44 2.85 0.53 -10.39
C ILE A 44 3.38 1.96 -10.53
N LEU A 45 2.51 2.98 -10.50
CA LEU A 45 2.93 4.38 -10.60
C LEU A 45 3.78 4.80 -9.40
N ASP A 46 3.42 4.39 -8.18
CA ASP A 46 4.20 4.70 -6.99
C ASP A 46 5.59 4.04 -7.04
N GLY A 47 5.67 2.76 -7.37
CA GLY A 47 6.93 2.05 -7.52
C GLY A 47 7.84 2.65 -8.61
N LEU A 48 7.25 3.05 -9.73
CA LEU A 48 7.93 3.75 -10.81
C LEU A 48 8.51 5.09 -10.34
N GLU A 49 7.71 5.90 -9.67
CA GLU A 49 8.09 7.24 -9.19
C GLU A 49 9.25 7.18 -8.17
N VAL A 50 9.13 6.29 -7.18
CA VAL A 50 10.19 6.10 -6.17
C VAL A 50 11.50 5.67 -6.81
N THR A 51 11.43 4.80 -7.82
CA THR A 51 12.61 4.32 -8.55
C THR A 51 13.22 5.43 -9.42
N ILE A 52 12.41 6.25 -10.09
CA ILE A 52 12.90 7.41 -10.85
C ILE A 52 13.69 8.35 -9.93
N ILE A 53 13.14 8.72 -8.77
CA ILE A 53 13.82 9.62 -7.82
C ILE A 53 15.15 9.04 -7.36
N GLY A 54 15.20 7.75 -7.02
CA GLY A 54 16.44 7.08 -6.67
C GLY A 54 17.50 7.13 -7.78
N SER A 55 17.07 7.01 -9.03
CA SER A 55 17.97 6.96 -10.19
C SER A 55 18.48 8.34 -10.64
N ILE A 56 17.67 9.40 -10.51
CA ILE A 56 18.04 10.73 -10.99
C ILE A 56 18.93 11.51 -10.02
N GLY A 57 19.14 11.03 -8.80
CA GLY A 57 19.86 11.77 -7.75
C GLY A 57 21.21 12.30 -8.21
N ALA A 58 22.03 11.45 -8.84
CA ALA A 58 23.33 11.85 -9.37
C ALA A 58 23.22 12.83 -10.54
N VAL A 59 22.15 12.74 -11.35
CA VAL A 59 21.92 13.66 -12.48
C VAL A 59 21.55 15.05 -11.99
N LEU A 60 20.79 15.17 -10.91
CA LEU A 60 20.38 16.47 -10.34
C LEU A 60 21.55 17.25 -9.70
N THR A 61 22.65 16.59 -9.36
CA THR A 61 23.86 17.27 -8.87
C THR A 61 24.73 17.84 -10.01
N ASN A 62 24.47 17.47 -11.26
CA ASN A 62 25.24 17.94 -12.40
C ASN A 62 25.04 19.47 -12.60
N PRO A 63 26.12 20.25 -12.89
CA PRO A 63 26.02 21.68 -13.17
C PRO A 63 25.09 22.06 -14.33
N HIS A 64 24.89 21.17 -15.29
CA HIS A 64 24.00 21.38 -16.44
C HIS A 64 22.53 21.04 -16.16
N THR A 65 22.18 20.69 -14.90
CA THR A 65 20.81 20.41 -14.47
C THR A 65 20.38 21.40 -13.38
N LEU A 66 19.78 20.92 -12.28
CA LEU A 66 19.39 21.79 -11.16
C LEU A 66 20.57 22.15 -10.23
N HIS A 67 21.74 21.54 -10.40
CA HIS A 67 22.94 21.77 -9.61
C HIS A 67 22.68 21.68 -8.10
N LEU A 68 21.92 20.66 -7.69
CA LEU A 68 21.57 20.43 -6.29
C LEU A 68 22.74 19.82 -5.52
N SER A 69 22.89 20.19 -4.26
CA SER A 69 23.79 19.47 -3.36
C SER A 69 23.22 18.06 -3.04
N VAL A 70 24.09 17.13 -2.64
CA VAL A 70 23.68 15.77 -2.22
C VAL A 70 22.64 15.84 -1.10
N VAL A 71 22.79 16.78 -0.16
CA VAL A 71 21.83 17.01 0.92
C VAL A 71 20.47 17.46 0.39
N GLN A 72 20.45 18.34 -0.61
CA GLN A 72 19.19 18.80 -1.23
C GLN A 72 18.48 17.66 -1.97
N VAL A 73 19.20 16.81 -2.67
CA VAL A 73 18.63 15.63 -3.32
C VAL A 73 18.02 14.67 -2.28
N ALA A 74 18.76 14.37 -1.22
CA ALA A 74 18.28 13.54 -0.13
C ALA A 74 17.04 14.13 0.57
N SER A 75 17.04 15.45 0.82
CA SER A 75 15.92 16.15 1.45
C SER A 75 14.66 16.15 0.59
N ALA A 76 14.78 16.13 -0.74
CA ALA A 76 13.63 15.99 -1.63
C ALA A 76 12.97 14.59 -1.54
N GLY A 77 13.77 13.54 -1.33
CA GLY A 77 13.26 12.21 -0.98
C GLY A 77 12.52 12.20 0.36
N THR A 78 13.10 12.87 1.38
CA THR A 78 12.44 13.05 2.68
C THR A 78 11.13 13.83 2.54
N ALA A 79 11.11 14.90 1.70
CA ALA A 79 9.88 15.66 1.45
C ALA A 79 8.76 14.80 0.87
N TYR A 80 9.09 13.88 -0.04
CA TYR A 80 8.11 12.91 -0.58
C TYR A 80 7.53 12.02 0.51
N LEU A 81 8.38 11.43 1.36
CA LEU A 81 7.93 10.57 2.46
C LEU A 81 7.09 11.32 3.50
N VAL A 82 7.51 12.53 3.89
CA VAL A 82 6.72 13.39 4.80
C VAL A 82 5.40 13.79 4.15
N GLY A 83 5.41 14.12 2.85
CA GLY A 83 4.21 14.36 2.07
C GLY A 83 3.27 13.15 2.10
N ALA A 84 3.79 11.94 1.90
CA ALA A 84 3.00 10.71 1.92
C ALA A 84 2.33 10.47 3.29
N VAL A 85 3.04 10.69 4.39
CA VAL A 85 2.48 10.60 5.75
C VAL A 85 1.38 11.64 5.96
N VAL A 86 1.64 12.90 5.63
CA VAL A 86 0.65 13.99 5.78
C VAL A 86 -0.55 13.75 4.88
N GLY A 87 -0.31 13.35 3.63
CA GLY A 87 -1.35 13.03 2.66
C GLY A 87 -2.22 11.85 3.11
N ALA A 88 -1.60 10.78 3.60
CA ALA A 88 -2.33 9.63 4.12
C ALA A 88 -3.30 10.03 5.23
N LEU A 89 -2.83 10.77 6.25
CA LEU A 89 -3.66 11.19 7.38
C LEU A 89 -4.75 12.19 6.97
N PHE A 90 -4.42 13.13 6.09
CA PHE A 90 -5.35 14.16 5.63
C PHE A 90 -6.43 13.58 4.69
N PHE A 91 -6.03 12.86 3.64
CA PHE A 91 -6.97 12.34 2.66
C PHE A 91 -7.76 11.13 3.16
N ALA A 92 -7.23 10.33 4.12
CA ALA A 92 -8.03 9.27 4.73
C ALA A 92 -9.31 9.81 5.35
N ARG A 93 -9.21 10.93 6.07
CA ARG A 93 -10.38 11.59 6.63
C ARG A 93 -11.35 12.06 5.55
N MET A 94 -10.81 12.64 4.49
CA MET A 94 -11.64 13.06 3.36
C MET A 94 -12.28 11.86 2.64
N THR A 95 -11.59 10.72 2.57
CA THR A 95 -12.11 9.47 1.99
C THR A 95 -13.34 8.99 2.75
N ASP A 96 -13.30 9.03 4.08
CA ASP A 96 -14.46 8.66 4.89
C ASP A 96 -15.61 9.69 4.77
N MET A 97 -15.30 10.98 4.59
CA MET A 97 -16.32 12.03 4.47
C MET A 97 -16.97 12.11 3.09
N TYR A 98 -16.20 12.00 2.01
CA TYR A 98 -16.64 12.34 0.66
C TYR A 98 -16.76 11.13 -0.28
N GLY A 99 -16.34 9.96 0.17
CA GLY A 99 -16.37 8.70 -0.59
C GLY A 99 -15.06 8.36 -1.29
N ARG A 100 -14.91 7.07 -1.61
CA ARG A 100 -13.68 6.49 -2.16
C ARG A 100 -13.44 6.99 -3.58
N LYS A 101 -14.47 6.94 -4.43
CA LYS A 101 -14.38 7.36 -5.85
C LYS A 101 -13.89 8.79 -6.01
N ARG A 102 -14.46 9.73 -5.26
CA ARG A 102 -14.09 11.15 -5.36
C ARG A 102 -12.65 11.37 -4.94
N LEU A 103 -12.22 10.72 -3.87
CA LEU A 103 -10.87 10.88 -3.35
C LEU A 103 -9.83 10.23 -4.26
N PHE A 104 -10.11 9.10 -4.89
CA PHE A 104 -9.24 8.54 -5.91
C PHE A 104 -8.91 9.52 -7.04
N LEU A 105 -9.90 10.29 -7.48
CA LEU A 105 -9.69 11.28 -8.54
C LEU A 105 -8.91 12.48 -8.04
N VAL A 106 -9.18 12.95 -6.83
CA VAL A 106 -8.50 14.12 -6.24
C VAL A 106 -7.05 13.81 -5.91
N THR A 107 -6.76 12.71 -5.23
CA THR A 107 -5.40 12.32 -4.82
C THR A 107 -4.52 12.03 -6.03
N LEU A 108 -5.06 11.31 -7.01
CA LEU A 108 -4.37 11.06 -8.28
C LEU A 108 -4.12 12.35 -9.06
N ALA A 109 -5.08 13.28 -9.09
CA ALA A 109 -4.90 14.58 -9.73
C ALA A 109 -3.80 15.41 -9.04
N VAL A 110 -3.78 15.45 -7.69
CA VAL A 110 -2.71 16.10 -6.92
C VAL A 110 -1.35 15.51 -7.26
N TYR A 111 -1.25 14.17 -7.27
CA TYR A 111 -0.05 13.45 -7.64
C TYR A 111 0.41 13.80 -9.06
N LEU A 112 -0.48 13.71 -10.06
CA LEU A 112 -0.14 13.98 -11.46
C LEU A 112 0.31 15.42 -11.69
N ILE A 113 -0.40 16.40 -11.13
CA ILE A 113 -0.05 17.81 -11.24
C ILE A 113 1.34 18.05 -10.62
N ALA A 114 1.60 17.48 -9.45
CA ALA A 114 2.88 17.61 -8.77
C ALA A 114 4.01 16.93 -9.55
N THR A 115 3.79 15.75 -10.13
CA THR A 115 4.76 15.02 -10.95
C THR A 115 5.08 15.76 -12.25
N VAL A 116 4.07 16.28 -12.95
CA VAL A 116 4.27 17.17 -14.11
C VAL A 116 5.05 18.41 -13.71
N ALA A 117 4.65 19.10 -12.64
CA ALA A 117 5.34 20.29 -12.15
C ALA A 117 6.79 20.02 -11.76
N THR A 118 7.10 18.78 -11.30
CA THR A 118 8.48 18.35 -11.04
C THR A 118 9.33 18.34 -12.31
N ALA A 119 8.78 17.88 -13.44
CA ALA A 119 9.50 17.90 -14.72
C ALA A 119 9.91 19.31 -15.15
N PHE A 120 9.18 20.34 -14.72
CA PHE A 120 9.46 21.76 -14.99
C PHE A 120 10.22 22.47 -13.86
N SER A 121 10.82 21.74 -12.94
CA SER A 121 11.60 22.35 -11.86
C SER A 121 12.78 23.14 -12.37
N PHE A 122 12.98 24.34 -11.80
CA PHE A 122 14.04 25.28 -12.14
C PHE A 122 14.92 25.62 -10.94
N ASN A 123 14.52 25.26 -9.71
CA ASN A 123 15.30 25.42 -8.49
C ASN A 123 14.93 24.35 -7.45
N PHE A 124 15.71 24.30 -6.36
CA PHE A 124 15.51 23.34 -5.26
C PHE A 124 14.15 23.50 -4.57
N ILE A 125 13.72 24.72 -4.26
CA ILE A 125 12.47 24.96 -3.50
C ILE A 125 11.26 24.43 -4.27
N TRP A 126 11.22 24.72 -5.57
CA TRP A 126 10.16 24.20 -6.45
C TRP A 126 10.18 22.68 -6.50
N PHE A 127 11.35 22.09 -6.73
CA PHE A 127 11.52 20.63 -6.77
C PHE A 127 11.05 19.98 -5.46
N PHE A 128 11.49 20.53 -4.31
CA PHE A 128 11.13 20.06 -2.98
C PHE A 128 9.61 20.13 -2.73
N ALA A 129 8.98 21.26 -3.04
CA ALA A 129 7.53 21.45 -2.87
C ALA A 129 6.73 20.48 -3.75
N CYS A 130 7.14 20.28 -5.01
CA CYS A 130 6.51 19.32 -5.90
C CYS A 130 6.67 17.87 -5.38
N ARG A 131 7.83 17.52 -4.80
CA ARG A 131 8.04 16.20 -4.19
C ARG A 131 7.13 15.98 -3.00
N PHE A 132 7.00 16.96 -2.12
CA PHE A 132 6.05 16.89 -1.00
C PHE A 132 4.60 16.69 -1.47
N LEU A 133 4.16 17.46 -2.47
CA LEU A 133 2.79 17.33 -3.01
C LEU A 133 2.55 16.01 -3.73
N ALA A 134 3.53 15.50 -4.49
CA ALA A 134 3.44 14.19 -5.12
C ALA A 134 3.33 13.09 -4.06
N GLY A 135 4.16 13.15 -3.02
CA GLY A 135 4.04 12.25 -1.87
C GLY A 135 2.67 12.34 -1.20
N ALA A 136 2.13 13.55 -0.98
CA ALA A 136 0.81 13.74 -0.36
C ALA A 136 -0.32 13.11 -1.22
N GLY A 137 -0.25 13.22 -2.53
CA GLY A 137 -1.19 12.57 -3.45
C GLY A 137 -1.16 11.05 -3.30
N ILE A 138 0.01 10.44 -3.41
CA ILE A 138 0.19 8.98 -3.28
C ILE A 138 -0.20 8.48 -1.89
N GLY A 139 0.26 9.15 -0.81
CA GLY A 139 -0.09 8.74 0.54
C GLY A 139 -1.59 8.69 0.79
N GLY A 140 -2.34 9.66 0.22
CA GLY A 140 -3.80 9.65 0.28
C GLY A 140 -4.45 8.47 -0.45
N GLU A 141 -3.82 7.95 -1.49
CA GLU A 141 -4.33 6.80 -2.23
C GLU A 141 -4.24 5.48 -1.47
N TYR A 142 -3.21 5.29 -0.63
CA TYR A 142 -3.03 4.04 0.11
C TYR A 142 -4.26 3.64 0.93
N ALA A 143 -4.82 4.57 1.69
CA ALA A 143 -6.01 4.31 2.49
C ALA A 143 -7.25 4.05 1.62
N ALA A 144 -7.40 4.81 0.54
CA ALA A 144 -8.54 4.69 -0.36
C ALA A 144 -8.52 3.37 -1.15
N ILE A 145 -7.35 2.95 -1.65
CA ILE A 145 -7.18 1.69 -2.41
C ILE A 145 -7.48 0.49 -1.53
N ASN A 146 -6.83 0.38 -0.37
CA ASN A 146 -7.01 -0.78 0.51
C ASN A 146 -8.46 -0.85 1.01
N SER A 147 -9.10 0.28 1.37
CA SER A 147 -10.53 0.30 1.67
C SER A 147 -11.40 -0.18 0.51
N ALA A 148 -11.08 0.23 -0.73
CA ALA A 148 -11.86 -0.17 -1.90
C ALA A 148 -11.72 -1.66 -2.22
N ILE A 149 -10.52 -2.25 -2.05
CA ILE A 149 -10.32 -3.69 -2.19
C ILE A 149 -11.25 -4.43 -1.24
N ASP A 150 -11.21 -4.08 0.04
CA ASP A 150 -12.02 -4.74 1.06
C ASP A 150 -13.52 -4.61 0.82
N GLU A 151 -13.94 -3.45 0.34
CA GLU A 151 -15.35 -3.13 0.18
C GLU A 151 -15.98 -3.67 -1.10
N LEU A 152 -15.18 -3.91 -2.16
CA LEU A 152 -15.66 -4.33 -3.48
C LEU A 152 -15.32 -5.77 -3.83
N ILE A 153 -14.29 -6.35 -3.24
CA ILE A 153 -13.85 -7.72 -3.54
C ILE A 153 -14.51 -8.73 -2.60
N PRO A 154 -15.08 -9.83 -3.14
CA PRO A 154 -15.68 -10.88 -2.33
C PRO A 154 -14.70 -11.48 -1.30
N ALA A 155 -15.21 -11.79 -0.11
CA ALA A 155 -14.42 -12.30 1.03
C ALA A 155 -13.48 -13.47 0.66
N ARG A 156 -13.93 -14.38 -0.22
CA ARG A 156 -13.17 -15.57 -0.65
C ARG A 156 -11.92 -15.28 -1.47
N ALA A 157 -11.83 -14.08 -2.10
CA ALA A 157 -10.72 -13.71 -2.99
C ALA A 157 -9.97 -12.47 -2.51
N ARG A 158 -10.36 -11.87 -1.39
CA ARG A 158 -9.86 -10.58 -0.89
C ARG A 158 -8.36 -10.63 -0.62
N GLY A 159 -7.90 -11.67 0.09
CA GLY A 159 -6.49 -11.80 0.43
C GLY A 159 -5.58 -11.91 -0.77
N TRP A 160 -5.89 -12.82 -1.68
CA TRP A 160 -5.09 -12.95 -2.91
C TRP A 160 -5.08 -11.65 -3.72
N THR A 161 -6.24 -11.00 -3.84
CA THR A 161 -6.38 -9.76 -4.61
C THR A 161 -5.57 -8.63 -3.99
N ASP A 162 -5.65 -8.44 -2.68
CA ASP A 162 -4.92 -7.41 -1.96
C ASP A 162 -3.40 -7.61 -2.10
N LEU A 163 -2.92 -8.84 -1.87
CA LEU A 163 -1.51 -9.15 -2.01
C LEU A 163 -1.01 -8.96 -3.46
N ALA A 164 -1.81 -9.35 -4.46
CA ALA A 164 -1.48 -9.16 -5.86
C ALA A 164 -1.38 -7.68 -6.22
N ILE A 165 -2.37 -6.87 -5.83
CA ILE A 165 -2.39 -5.42 -6.06
C ILE A 165 -1.18 -4.76 -5.40
N ASN A 166 -0.92 -5.01 -4.13
CA ASN A 166 0.24 -4.45 -3.43
C ASN A 166 1.56 -4.89 -4.06
N GLY A 167 1.66 -6.15 -4.52
CA GLY A 167 2.84 -6.69 -5.22
C GLY A 167 3.15 -6.01 -6.56
N THR A 168 2.17 -5.34 -7.20
CA THR A 168 2.39 -4.62 -8.46
C THR A 168 3.32 -3.42 -8.33
N TRP A 169 3.58 -2.93 -7.12
CA TRP A 169 4.57 -1.89 -6.84
C TRP A 169 5.95 -2.24 -7.43
N TRP A 170 6.35 -3.50 -7.34
CA TRP A 170 7.63 -3.98 -7.86
C TRP A 170 7.67 -4.05 -9.39
N VAL A 171 6.52 -4.20 -10.04
CA VAL A 171 6.42 -4.04 -11.51
C VAL A 171 6.74 -2.60 -11.89
N GLY A 172 6.23 -1.64 -11.12
CA GLY A 172 6.55 -0.23 -11.28
C GLY A 172 8.03 0.08 -11.09
N THR A 173 8.65 -0.51 -10.05
CA THR A 173 10.10 -0.42 -9.80
C THR A 173 10.92 -0.95 -10.97
N ALA A 174 10.60 -2.13 -11.47
CA ALA A 174 11.30 -2.72 -12.61
C ALA A 174 11.16 -1.84 -13.87
N PHE A 175 9.94 -1.35 -14.13
CA PHE A 175 9.68 -0.45 -15.26
C PHE A 175 10.42 0.89 -15.10
N GLY A 176 10.42 1.49 -13.90
CA GLY A 176 11.14 2.72 -13.59
C GLY A 176 12.65 2.59 -13.78
N ALA A 177 13.23 1.46 -13.36
CA ALA A 177 14.64 1.16 -13.56
C ALA A 177 15.00 1.04 -15.05
N ALA A 178 14.19 0.32 -15.83
CA ALA A 178 14.39 0.19 -17.27
C ALA A 178 14.25 1.54 -17.99
N LEU A 179 13.23 2.31 -17.65
CA LEU A 179 12.95 3.63 -18.21
C LEU A 179 14.12 4.60 -17.96
N THR A 180 14.56 4.69 -16.71
CA THR A 180 15.67 5.59 -16.33
C THR A 180 16.99 5.18 -16.95
N THR A 181 17.25 3.88 -17.13
CA THR A 181 18.44 3.40 -17.84
C THR A 181 18.50 3.93 -19.29
N VAL A 182 17.37 4.02 -19.97
CA VAL A 182 17.27 4.55 -21.33
C VAL A 182 17.33 6.09 -21.33
N LEU A 183 16.50 6.74 -20.51
CA LEU A 183 16.31 8.20 -20.55
C LEU A 183 17.49 8.98 -19.95
N LEU A 184 18.21 8.40 -18.99
CA LEU A 184 19.39 9.03 -18.40
C LEU A 184 20.69 8.72 -19.17
N ASN A 185 20.63 7.99 -20.27
CA ASN A 185 21.78 7.72 -21.10
C ASN A 185 22.17 9.01 -21.88
N PRO A 186 23.37 9.60 -21.63
CA PRO A 186 23.78 10.85 -22.24
C PRO A 186 24.00 10.74 -23.76
N ASN A 187 24.16 9.53 -24.28
CA ASN A 187 24.26 9.28 -25.72
C ASN A 187 22.91 9.35 -26.45
N LEU A 188 21.80 9.21 -25.71
CA LEU A 188 20.43 9.21 -26.27
C LEU A 188 19.72 10.54 -26.01
N PHE A 189 19.89 11.10 -24.81
CA PHE A 189 19.21 12.32 -24.39
C PHE A 189 20.17 13.30 -23.70
N PRO A 190 20.02 14.62 -23.93
CA PRO A 190 20.74 15.61 -23.13
C PRO A 190 20.48 15.43 -21.65
N VAL A 191 21.51 15.61 -20.81
CA VAL A 191 21.46 15.36 -19.35
C VAL A 191 20.30 16.12 -18.69
N ASN A 192 20.01 17.35 -19.11
CA ASN A 192 18.92 18.16 -18.55
C ASN A 192 17.53 17.75 -19.07
N VAL A 193 17.43 16.93 -20.11
CA VAL A 193 16.15 16.51 -20.71
C VAL A 193 15.73 15.15 -20.19
N GLY A 194 16.65 14.19 -20.09
CA GLY A 194 16.34 12.81 -19.75
C GLY A 194 15.59 12.64 -18.44
N TRP A 195 16.02 13.30 -17.35
CA TRP A 195 15.36 13.21 -16.05
C TRP A 195 13.96 13.85 -16.07
N ARG A 196 13.75 14.92 -16.85
CA ARG A 196 12.43 15.57 -17.00
C ARG A 196 11.46 14.66 -17.74
N LEU A 197 11.93 13.99 -18.81
CA LEU A 197 11.14 13.01 -19.55
C LEU A 197 10.74 11.83 -18.68
N SER A 198 11.57 11.41 -17.72
CA SER A 198 11.21 10.32 -16.80
C SER A 198 9.95 10.64 -16.01
N PHE A 199 9.84 11.86 -15.47
CA PHE A 199 8.61 12.32 -14.80
C PHE A 199 7.45 12.53 -15.78
N GLY A 200 7.71 13.07 -16.96
CA GLY A 200 6.68 13.30 -17.98
C GLY A 200 5.99 11.99 -18.41
N LEU A 201 6.76 10.93 -18.64
CA LEU A 201 6.21 9.62 -19.00
C LEU A 201 5.46 8.97 -17.84
N GLY A 202 5.94 9.11 -16.60
CA GLY A 202 5.20 8.68 -15.41
C GLY A 202 3.85 9.38 -15.30
N ALA A 203 3.80 10.69 -15.56
CA ALA A 203 2.57 11.47 -15.57
C ALA A 203 1.60 11.04 -16.70
N MET A 204 2.10 10.70 -17.89
CA MET A 204 1.26 10.18 -18.99
C MET A 204 0.58 8.86 -18.62
N LEU A 205 1.30 7.94 -17.99
CA LEU A 205 0.73 6.69 -17.47
C LEU A 205 -0.34 6.98 -16.43
N GLY A 206 -0.07 7.90 -15.50
CA GLY A 206 -1.04 8.31 -14.49
C GLY A 206 -2.30 8.95 -15.08
N LEU A 207 -2.19 9.70 -16.18
CA LEU A 207 -3.36 10.24 -16.89
C LEU A 207 -4.24 9.12 -17.46
N ALA A 208 -3.65 8.06 -18.01
CA ALA A 208 -4.39 6.88 -18.45
C ALA A 208 -5.17 6.23 -17.30
N VAL A 209 -4.55 6.15 -16.11
CA VAL A 209 -5.20 5.64 -14.90
C VAL A 209 -6.39 6.52 -14.49
N LEU A 210 -6.24 7.83 -14.54
CA LEU A 210 -7.32 8.77 -14.24
C LEU A 210 -8.55 8.53 -15.13
N LEU A 211 -8.32 8.26 -16.42
CA LEU A 211 -9.39 7.96 -17.37
C LEU A 211 -10.11 6.64 -17.07
N VAL A 212 -9.37 5.60 -16.69
CA VAL A 212 -9.95 4.30 -16.30
C VAL A 212 -10.76 4.44 -15.00
N ARG A 213 -10.23 5.12 -14.00
CA ARG A 213 -10.83 5.24 -12.66
C ARG A 213 -12.13 6.04 -12.62
N ARG A 214 -12.35 6.95 -13.55
CA ARG A 214 -13.62 7.71 -13.57
C ARG A 214 -14.85 6.82 -13.66
N ASN A 215 -14.70 5.61 -14.19
CA ASN A 215 -15.78 4.64 -14.38
C ASN A 215 -16.01 3.74 -13.15
N LEU A 216 -15.12 3.76 -12.16
CA LEU A 216 -15.31 2.99 -10.92
C LEU A 216 -16.55 3.49 -10.18
N PRO A 217 -17.39 2.58 -9.64
CA PRO A 217 -18.52 2.97 -8.81
C PRO A 217 -18.05 3.48 -7.45
N GLU A 218 -18.92 4.19 -6.73
CA GLU A 218 -18.71 4.44 -5.31
C GLU A 218 -18.94 3.14 -4.52
N SER A 219 -18.29 3.02 -3.38
CA SER A 219 -18.45 1.85 -2.51
C SER A 219 -19.89 1.74 -1.99
N PRO A 220 -20.61 0.62 -2.26
CA PRO A 220 -21.94 0.40 -1.70
C PRO A 220 -21.93 0.34 -0.17
N ARG A 221 -20.86 -0.23 0.43
CA ARG A 221 -20.70 -0.26 1.88
C ARG A 221 -20.56 1.15 2.47
N TRP A 222 -19.81 2.02 1.81
CA TRP A 222 -19.71 3.42 2.22
C TRP A 222 -21.05 4.18 2.08
N LEU A 223 -21.76 3.98 0.97
CA LEU A 223 -23.08 4.59 0.74
C LEU A 223 -24.06 4.18 1.84
N MET A 224 -24.09 2.91 2.20
CA MET A 224 -24.91 2.35 3.27
C MET A 224 -24.62 3.04 4.62
N MET A 225 -23.33 3.20 4.98
CA MET A 225 -22.91 3.84 6.23
C MET A 225 -23.28 5.33 6.31
N HIS A 226 -23.50 5.96 5.14
CA HIS A 226 -23.93 7.36 5.05
C HIS A 226 -25.44 7.50 4.83
N GLY A 227 -26.22 6.43 5.03
CA GLY A 227 -27.69 6.47 4.90
C GLY A 227 -28.20 6.54 3.46
N ARG A 228 -27.34 6.32 2.46
CA ARG A 228 -27.69 6.39 1.02
C ARG A 228 -28.05 5.01 0.48
N PHE A 229 -29.01 4.34 1.14
CA PHE A 229 -29.37 2.95 0.85
C PHE A 229 -29.87 2.73 -0.58
N ASP A 230 -30.73 3.63 -1.10
CA ASP A 230 -31.27 3.51 -2.49
C ASP A 230 -30.17 3.60 -3.53
N GLU A 231 -29.11 4.36 -3.27
CA GLU A 231 -27.99 4.49 -4.18
C GLU A 231 -27.07 3.27 -4.07
N ALA A 232 -26.84 2.78 -2.85
CA ALA A 232 -26.10 1.56 -2.61
C ALA A 232 -26.76 0.36 -3.29
N ASP A 233 -28.08 0.24 -3.17
CA ASP A 233 -28.86 -0.82 -3.84
C ASP A 233 -28.78 -0.73 -5.36
N ARG A 234 -28.90 0.48 -5.93
CA ARG A 234 -28.76 0.69 -7.39
C ARG A 234 -27.38 0.30 -7.89
N VAL A 235 -26.31 0.64 -7.15
CA VAL A 235 -24.93 0.27 -7.51
C VAL A 235 -24.78 -1.24 -7.50
N VAL A 236 -25.18 -1.92 -6.41
CA VAL A 236 -25.09 -3.39 -6.29
C VAL A 236 -25.93 -4.07 -7.36
N SER A 237 -27.17 -3.63 -7.60
CA SER A 237 -28.05 -4.21 -8.63
C SER A 237 -27.50 -4.01 -10.04
N THR A 238 -26.73 -2.97 -10.29
CA THR A 238 -26.03 -2.77 -11.56
C THR A 238 -24.88 -3.76 -11.72
N ILE A 239 -24.07 -3.92 -10.69
CA ILE A 239 -22.96 -4.89 -10.66
C ILE A 239 -23.50 -6.32 -10.84
N GLU A 240 -24.56 -6.69 -10.13
CA GLU A 240 -25.21 -8.01 -10.25
C GLU A 240 -25.68 -8.27 -11.68
N ARG A 241 -26.32 -7.29 -12.32
CA ARG A 241 -26.77 -7.43 -13.71
C ARG A 241 -25.63 -7.61 -14.70
N GLU A 242 -24.56 -6.82 -14.58
CA GLU A 242 -23.37 -6.95 -15.42
C GLU A 242 -22.75 -8.34 -15.30
N ILE A 243 -22.61 -8.84 -14.07
CA ILE A 243 -22.06 -10.16 -13.80
C ILE A 243 -22.96 -11.28 -14.28
N MET A 244 -24.28 -11.17 -14.09
CA MET A 244 -25.25 -12.13 -14.59
C MET A 244 -25.23 -12.22 -16.12
N GLN A 245 -25.15 -11.09 -16.81
CA GLN A 245 -25.03 -11.04 -18.26
C GLN A 245 -23.72 -11.68 -18.74
N GLU A 246 -22.59 -11.34 -18.12
CA GLU A 246 -21.28 -11.92 -18.46
C GLU A 246 -21.26 -13.44 -18.30
N LYS A 247 -21.80 -13.92 -17.17
CA LYS A 247 -21.79 -15.35 -16.80
C LYS A 247 -22.98 -16.13 -17.33
N GLN A 248 -23.90 -15.48 -18.05
CA GLN A 248 -25.16 -16.08 -18.57
C GLN A 248 -25.98 -16.77 -17.44
N LEU A 249 -26.03 -16.15 -16.26
CA LEU A 249 -26.77 -16.67 -15.10
C LEU A 249 -28.22 -16.19 -15.15
N GLN A 250 -29.16 -17.09 -14.87
CA GLN A 250 -30.58 -16.73 -14.74
C GLN A 250 -30.90 -16.06 -13.40
N ALA A 251 -30.17 -16.44 -12.33
CA ALA A 251 -30.30 -15.86 -11.01
C ALA A 251 -28.98 -16.01 -10.23
N LEU A 252 -28.77 -15.15 -9.25
CA LEU A 252 -27.75 -15.31 -8.21
C LEU A 252 -28.35 -16.04 -7.02
N GLN A 253 -27.50 -16.70 -6.22
CA GLN A 253 -27.93 -17.29 -4.95
C GLN A 253 -28.57 -16.19 -4.07
N GLU A 254 -29.56 -16.53 -3.28
CA GLU A 254 -30.11 -15.57 -2.32
C GLU A 254 -29.02 -15.17 -1.29
N PRO A 255 -28.97 -13.90 -0.84
CA PRO A 255 -28.01 -13.48 0.18
C PRO A 255 -28.33 -14.16 1.50
N GLU A 256 -27.31 -14.78 2.11
CA GLU A 256 -27.48 -15.61 3.32
C GLU A 256 -27.83 -14.76 4.56
N ASP A 257 -27.30 -13.52 4.64
CA ASP A 257 -27.38 -12.68 5.83
C ASP A 257 -27.85 -11.25 5.57
N SER A 258 -28.43 -10.64 6.59
CA SER A 258 -28.74 -9.22 6.65
C SER A 258 -28.25 -8.65 7.98
N ILE A 259 -27.76 -7.41 7.96
CA ILE A 259 -27.32 -6.69 9.14
C ILE A 259 -28.22 -5.50 9.41
N ALA A 260 -28.42 -5.17 10.69
CA ALA A 260 -29.10 -3.95 11.10
C ALA A 260 -28.05 -2.88 11.47
N ILE A 261 -28.13 -1.74 10.82
CA ILE A 261 -27.19 -0.63 11.06
C ILE A 261 -27.94 0.67 11.31
N ARG A 262 -27.34 1.53 12.13
CA ARG A 262 -27.75 2.92 12.31
C ARG A 262 -26.66 3.81 11.73
N PRO A 263 -26.87 4.45 10.56
CA PRO A 263 -25.84 5.24 9.91
C PRO A 263 -25.28 6.33 10.84
N LEU A 264 -23.97 6.36 11.02
CA LEU A 264 -23.29 7.35 11.87
C LEU A 264 -22.81 8.58 11.09
N GLY A 265 -22.84 8.53 9.76
CA GLY A 265 -22.29 9.59 8.90
C GLY A 265 -20.78 9.75 9.12
N THR A 266 -20.32 10.98 9.32
CA THR A 266 -18.91 11.27 9.57
C THR A 266 -18.53 11.07 11.03
N VAL A 267 -17.55 10.24 11.29
CA VAL A 267 -17.04 9.91 12.63
C VAL A 267 -16.02 10.95 13.09
N SER A 268 -16.08 11.39 14.35
CA SER A 268 -15.13 12.37 14.90
C SER A 268 -13.75 11.74 15.12
N TYR A 269 -12.66 12.55 15.04
CA TYR A 269 -11.29 12.07 15.35
C TYR A 269 -11.17 11.46 16.75
N ARG A 270 -11.90 12.02 17.73
CA ARG A 270 -11.91 11.48 19.11
C ARG A 270 -12.45 10.05 19.13
N LEU A 271 -13.51 9.76 18.38
CA LEU A 271 -14.07 8.42 18.28
C LEU A 271 -13.14 7.47 17.53
N ILE A 272 -12.47 7.94 16.45
CA ILE A 272 -11.49 7.16 15.71
C ILE A 272 -10.34 6.71 16.62
N ILE A 273 -9.73 7.66 17.35
CA ILE A 273 -8.62 7.37 18.27
C ILE A 273 -9.09 6.46 19.41
N HIS A 274 -10.29 6.71 19.94
CA HIS A 274 -10.88 5.87 20.99
C HIS A 274 -11.12 4.44 20.48
N ALA A 275 -11.70 4.28 19.30
CA ALA A 275 -11.93 2.96 18.70
C ALA A 275 -10.60 2.21 18.50
N ILE A 276 -9.61 2.83 17.86
CA ILE A 276 -8.33 2.17 17.55
C ILE A 276 -7.56 1.82 18.83
N LEU A 277 -7.39 2.76 19.76
CA LEU A 277 -6.47 2.59 20.90
C LEU A 277 -7.13 2.04 22.16
N ARG A 278 -8.42 2.26 22.38
CA ARG A 278 -9.14 1.86 23.60
C ARG A 278 -10.10 0.70 23.38
N GLN A 279 -10.82 0.68 22.27
CA GLN A 279 -11.79 -0.37 21.99
C GLN A 279 -11.12 -1.61 21.37
N TYR A 280 -10.10 -1.42 20.50
CA TYR A 280 -9.37 -2.51 19.82
C TYR A 280 -7.86 -2.47 20.06
N PRO A 281 -7.36 -2.43 21.33
CA PRO A 281 -5.93 -2.25 21.63
C PRO A 281 -5.06 -3.39 21.11
N THR A 282 -5.54 -4.62 21.16
CA THR A 282 -4.82 -5.80 20.63
C THR A 282 -4.65 -5.74 19.11
N ARG A 283 -5.69 -5.29 18.40
CA ARG A 283 -5.63 -5.07 16.94
C ARG A 283 -4.73 -3.89 16.58
N ALA A 284 -4.70 -2.86 17.43
CA ALA A 284 -3.76 -1.75 17.27
C ALA A 284 -2.31 -2.19 17.45
N LEU A 285 -2.01 -3.02 18.45
CA LEU A 285 -0.69 -3.61 18.65
C LEU A 285 -0.30 -4.50 17.45
N LEU A 286 -1.24 -5.29 16.94
CA LEU A 286 -1.05 -6.12 15.77
C LEU A 286 -0.69 -5.28 14.54
N GLY A 287 -1.52 -4.31 14.18
CA GLY A 287 -1.26 -3.41 13.04
C GLY A 287 0.06 -2.65 13.18
N PHE A 288 0.37 -2.15 14.38
CA PHE A 288 1.65 -1.49 14.67
C PHE A 288 2.84 -2.41 14.41
N SER A 289 2.83 -3.61 14.99
CA SER A 289 3.96 -4.55 14.89
C SER A 289 4.20 -5.02 13.46
N LEU A 290 3.14 -5.35 12.72
CA LEU A 290 3.23 -5.78 11.33
C LEU A 290 3.77 -4.64 10.44
N MET A 291 3.21 -3.44 10.55
CA MET A 291 3.62 -2.30 9.73
C MET A 291 5.06 -1.86 10.03
N VAL A 292 5.47 -1.80 11.29
CA VAL A 292 6.85 -1.44 11.66
C VAL A 292 7.83 -2.51 11.24
N GLY A 293 7.54 -3.79 11.53
CA GLY A 293 8.44 -4.90 11.21
C GLY A 293 8.76 -4.99 9.72
N GLN A 294 7.74 -4.99 8.86
CA GLN A 294 7.93 -5.07 7.43
C GLN A 294 8.60 -3.80 6.86
N ALA A 295 8.15 -2.60 7.27
CA ALA A 295 8.67 -1.36 6.72
C ALA A 295 10.15 -1.15 7.09
N PHE A 296 10.55 -1.48 8.31
CA PHE A 296 11.94 -1.41 8.73
C PHE A 296 12.82 -2.36 7.92
N LEU A 297 12.44 -3.65 7.81
CA LEU A 297 13.18 -4.64 7.04
C LEU A 297 13.37 -4.21 5.59
N TYR A 298 12.26 -3.81 4.94
CA TYR A 298 12.27 -3.41 3.54
C TYR A 298 13.23 -2.26 3.30
N ASN A 299 13.08 -1.19 4.07
CA ASN A 299 13.88 0.01 3.85
C ASN A 299 15.34 -0.18 4.27
N ALA A 300 15.60 -0.99 5.30
CA ALA A 300 16.95 -1.36 5.71
C ALA A 300 17.75 -2.01 4.57
N ILE A 301 17.16 -2.97 3.88
CA ILE A 301 17.86 -3.73 2.84
C ILE A 301 17.75 -3.04 1.49
N PHE A 302 16.55 -2.63 1.07
CA PHE A 302 16.31 -2.05 -0.25
C PHE A 302 17.16 -0.80 -0.53
N PHE A 303 17.23 0.14 0.44
CA PHE A 303 18.00 1.36 0.25
C PHE A 303 19.51 1.18 0.48
N THR A 304 19.93 0.07 1.07
CA THR A 304 21.35 -0.14 1.40
C THR A 304 22.00 -1.31 0.67
N TYR A 305 21.24 -2.10 -0.09
CA TYR A 305 21.80 -3.26 -0.82
C TYR A 305 22.96 -2.86 -1.74
N GLY A 306 22.81 -1.75 -2.45
CA GLY A 306 23.87 -1.22 -3.32
C GLY A 306 25.13 -0.86 -2.55
N LEU A 307 25.00 -0.24 -1.38
CA LEU A 307 26.13 0.07 -0.50
C LEU A 307 26.82 -1.20 0.01
N VAL A 308 26.05 -2.23 0.38
CA VAL A 308 26.62 -3.53 0.77
C VAL A 308 27.40 -4.15 -0.39
N LEU A 309 26.84 -4.17 -1.60
CA LEU A 309 27.50 -4.70 -2.79
C LEU A 309 28.78 -3.94 -3.15
N THR A 310 28.78 -2.63 -3.08
CA THR A 310 29.97 -1.82 -3.40
C THR A 310 31.03 -1.87 -2.31
N THR A 311 30.62 -1.80 -1.03
CA THR A 311 31.57 -1.72 0.10
C THR A 311 32.21 -3.05 0.41
N PHE A 312 31.44 -4.15 0.44
CA PHE A 312 31.92 -5.46 0.90
C PHE A 312 32.29 -6.41 -0.23
N TYR A 313 31.64 -6.28 -1.39
CA TYR A 313 31.89 -7.14 -2.56
C TYR A 313 32.60 -6.42 -3.69
N HIS A 314 32.90 -5.12 -3.54
CA HIS A 314 33.62 -4.29 -4.52
C HIS A 314 32.98 -4.28 -5.91
N ILE A 315 31.65 -4.43 -5.96
CA ILE A 315 30.89 -4.37 -7.22
C ILE A 315 30.87 -2.91 -7.71
N PRO A 316 31.23 -2.64 -8.98
CA PRO A 316 31.15 -1.29 -9.55
C PRO A 316 29.73 -0.74 -9.46
N ALA A 317 29.58 0.52 -9.06
CA ALA A 317 28.28 1.16 -8.91
C ALA A 317 27.43 1.11 -10.20
N SER A 318 28.06 1.13 -11.37
CA SER A 318 27.40 1.03 -12.68
C SER A 318 26.73 -0.34 -12.92
N THR A 319 27.13 -1.40 -12.21
CA THR A 319 26.61 -2.76 -12.39
C THR A 319 25.65 -3.19 -11.29
N VAL A 320 25.54 -2.42 -10.21
CA VAL A 320 24.64 -2.71 -9.06
C VAL A 320 23.20 -2.90 -9.51
N GLY A 321 22.73 -2.14 -10.52
CA GLY A 321 21.37 -2.25 -11.04
C GLY A 321 20.98 -3.66 -11.53
N TRP A 322 21.93 -4.43 -12.05
CA TRP A 322 21.67 -5.80 -12.50
C TRP A 322 21.31 -6.76 -11.35
N TYR A 323 21.83 -6.49 -10.15
CA TYR A 323 21.50 -7.25 -8.94
C TYR A 323 20.11 -6.92 -8.39
N LEU A 324 19.51 -5.80 -8.81
CA LEU A 324 18.14 -5.44 -8.43
C LEU A 324 17.08 -6.29 -9.15
N ILE A 325 17.39 -6.82 -10.33
CA ILE A 325 16.43 -7.59 -11.15
C ILE A 325 15.96 -8.88 -10.44
N PRO A 326 16.84 -9.79 -9.98
CA PRO A 326 16.43 -10.99 -9.25
C PRO A 326 15.66 -10.63 -7.96
N PHE A 327 16.08 -9.56 -7.29
CA PHE A 327 15.42 -9.05 -6.10
C PHE A 327 13.98 -8.59 -6.39
N ALA A 328 13.75 -7.84 -7.47
CA ALA A 328 12.41 -7.42 -7.89
C ALA A 328 11.54 -8.63 -8.29
N ILE A 329 12.12 -9.62 -8.99
CA ILE A 329 11.42 -10.86 -9.36
C ILE A 329 10.92 -11.59 -8.11
N GLY A 330 11.76 -11.77 -7.08
CA GLY A 330 11.36 -12.39 -5.82
C GLY A 330 10.18 -11.67 -5.18
N ASN A 331 10.23 -10.34 -5.14
CA ASN A 331 9.19 -9.50 -4.58
C ASN A 331 7.85 -9.56 -5.35
N ILE A 332 7.88 -9.73 -6.67
CA ILE A 332 6.66 -9.89 -7.48
C ILE A 332 6.07 -11.30 -7.28
N LEU A 333 6.92 -12.32 -7.34
CA LEU A 333 6.47 -13.70 -7.29
C LEU A 333 5.90 -14.09 -5.93
N GLY A 334 6.42 -13.54 -4.83
CA GLY A 334 5.92 -13.83 -3.48
C GLY A 334 4.41 -13.62 -3.32
N PRO A 335 3.90 -12.40 -3.45
CA PRO A 335 2.47 -12.11 -3.37
C PRO A 335 1.63 -12.89 -4.37
N LEU A 336 2.09 -13.03 -5.62
CA LEU A 336 1.34 -13.71 -6.67
C LEU A 336 1.18 -15.22 -6.42
N THR A 337 2.21 -15.88 -5.89
CA THR A 337 2.19 -17.33 -5.64
C THR A 337 1.62 -17.68 -4.27
N LEU A 338 2.05 -16.96 -3.23
CA LEU A 338 1.63 -17.24 -1.85
C LEU A 338 0.26 -16.64 -1.53
N GLY A 339 -0.21 -15.63 -2.26
CA GLY A 339 -1.42 -14.88 -1.95
C GLY A 339 -2.67 -15.76 -1.76
N ARG A 340 -2.85 -16.79 -2.60
CA ARG A 340 -3.96 -17.74 -2.45
C ARG A 340 -3.92 -18.54 -1.14
N LEU A 341 -2.73 -18.75 -0.59
CA LEU A 341 -2.57 -19.49 0.66
C LEU A 341 -3.12 -18.70 1.86
N PHE A 342 -3.11 -17.37 1.78
CA PHE A 342 -3.74 -16.52 2.79
C PHE A 342 -5.27 -16.66 2.84
N ASP A 343 -5.89 -17.05 1.72
CA ASP A 343 -7.33 -17.32 1.65
C ASP A 343 -7.70 -18.78 1.93
N THR A 344 -6.73 -19.71 1.87
CA THR A 344 -7.00 -21.17 1.97
C THR A 344 -6.43 -21.80 3.23
N ILE A 345 -5.18 -21.47 3.60
CA ILE A 345 -4.57 -21.94 4.86
C ILE A 345 -5.04 -21.07 6.02
N GLY A 346 -5.13 -19.76 5.79
CA GLY A 346 -5.61 -18.76 6.75
C GLY A 346 -4.69 -17.56 6.88
N ARG A 347 -5.27 -16.41 7.26
CA ARG A 347 -4.56 -15.14 7.47
C ARG A 347 -3.46 -15.29 8.51
N LYS A 348 -3.88 -15.66 9.72
CA LYS A 348 -3.01 -15.77 10.89
C LYS A 348 -1.81 -16.67 10.65
N GLN A 349 -2.02 -17.85 10.06
CA GLN A 349 -1.00 -18.86 9.80
C GLN A 349 0.03 -18.33 8.77
N MET A 350 -0.47 -17.81 7.66
CA MET A 350 0.40 -17.35 6.57
C MET A 350 1.16 -16.08 6.91
N ILE A 351 0.55 -15.13 7.61
CA ILE A 351 1.22 -13.91 8.09
C ILE A 351 2.33 -14.30 9.06
N SER A 352 2.01 -15.10 10.09
CA SER A 352 2.99 -15.57 11.06
C SER A 352 4.15 -16.30 10.38
N PHE A 353 3.84 -17.21 9.43
CA PHE A 353 4.84 -17.95 8.69
C PHE A 353 5.76 -17.01 7.89
N THR A 354 5.21 -16.13 7.08
CA THR A 354 6.01 -15.26 6.21
C THR A 354 6.91 -14.31 7.00
N TYR A 355 6.43 -13.77 8.12
CA TYR A 355 7.22 -12.91 9.00
C TYR A 355 8.33 -13.65 9.72
N LEU A 356 8.02 -14.78 10.38
CA LEU A 356 9.01 -15.58 11.10
C LEU A 356 10.05 -16.18 10.16
N PHE A 357 9.60 -16.72 9.03
CA PHE A 357 10.50 -17.37 8.07
C PHE A 357 11.44 -16.37 7.42
N SER A 358 10.96 -15.18 7.05
CA SER A 358 11.81 -14.09 6.56
C SER A 358 12.85 -13.66 7.60
N GLY A 359 12.47 -13.55 8.87
CA GLY A 359 13.39 -13.23 9.97
C GLY A 359 14.47 -14.30 10.15
N ILE A 360 14.10 -15.58 10.12
CA ILE A 360 15.03 -16.70 10.20
C ILE A 360 16.01 -16.68 9.02
N LEU A 361 15.52 -16.56 7.80
CA LEU A 361 16.35 -16.50 6.60
C LEU A 361 17.29 -15.30 6.63
N LEU A 362 16.84 -14.14 7.12
CA LEU A 362 17.68 -12.95 7.27
C LEU A 362 18.80 -13.16 8.28
N THR A 363 18.51 -13.82 9.41
CA THR A 363 19.52 -14.15 10.43
C THR A 363 20.58 -15.10 9.88
N ILE A 364 20.14 -16.16 9.16
CA ILE A 364 21.05 -17.12 8.50
C ILE A 364 21.92 -16.41 7.46
N THR A 365 21.31 -15.59 6.60
CA THR A 365 22.02 -14.83 5.58
C THR A 365 23.05 -13.88 6.21
N GLY A 366 22.67 -13.18 7.28
CA GLY A 366 23.58 -12.31 8.03
C GLY A 366 24.75 -13.07 8.65
N TRP A 367 24.52 -14.26 9.17
CA TRP A 367 25.58 -15.12 9.71
C TRP A 367 26.52 -15.60 8.59
N LEU A 368 25.98 -16.07 7.45
CA LEU A 368 26.80 -16.48 6.29
C LEU A 368 27.60 -15.29 5.73
N PHE A 369 27.04 -14.10 5.72
CA PHE A 369 27.75 -12.87 5.38
C PHE A 369 28.91 -12.59 6.34
N LEU A 370 28.68 -12.70 7.64
CA LEU A 370 29.70 -12.49 8.68
C LEU A 370 30.87 -13.48 8.54
N GLN A 371 30.58 -14.73 8.15
CA GLN A 371 31.60 -15.77 7.92
C GLN A 371 32.35 -15.60 6.58
N GLY A 372 31.98 -14.63 5.75
CA GLY A 372 32.59 -14.41 4.44
C GLY A 372 32.31 -15.52 3.42
N VAL A 373 31.29 -16.35 3.64
CA VAL A 373 30.91 -17.46 2.74
C VAL A 373 30.21 -16.97 1.47
N LEU A 374 29.51 -15.81 1.56
CA LEU A 374 28.72 -15.26 0.49
C LEU A 374 29.58 -14.40 -0.46
N ASN A 375 29.30 -14.50 -1.75
CA ASN A 375 29.71 -13.53 -2.75
C ASN A 375 28.51 -12.64 -3.17
N ALA A 376 28.74 -11.64 -4.02
CA ALA A 376 27.69 -10.70 -4.45
C ALA A 376 26.45 -11.41 -5.03
N THR A 377 26.67 -12.45 -5.85
CA THR A 377 25.57 -13.20 -6.49
C THR A 377 24.78 -14.02 -5.46
N THR A 378 25.48 -14.79 -4.61
CA THR A 378 24.82 -15.59 -3.57
C THR A 378 24.13 -14.74 -2.52
N GLN A 379 24.69 -13.58 -2.15
CA GLN A 379 24.05 -12.60 -1.29
C GLN A 379 22.73 -12.10 -1.90
N THR A 380 22.75 -11.77 -3.21
CA THR A 380 21.55 -11.32 -3.92
C THR A 380 20.48 -12.42 -4.02
N ILE A 381 20.89 -13.66 -4.26
CA ILE A 381 19.96 -14.81 -4.25
C ILE A 381 19.33 -14.97 -2.87
N CYS A 382 20.10 -14.91 -1.78
CA CYS A 382 19.57 -14.97 -0.43
C CYS A 382 18.55 -13.85 -0.17
N TRP A 383 18.87 -12.61 -0.54
CA TRP A 383 17.92 -11.50 -0.42
C TRP A 383 16.67 -11.73 -1.27
N SER A 384 16.79 -12.21 -2.49
CA SER A 384 15.64 -12.49 -3.37
C SER A 384 14.71 -13.54 -2.77
N ILE A 385 15.26 -14.57 -2.11
CA ILE A 385 14.47 -15.58 -1.40
C ILE A 385 13.81 -14.99 -0.15
N ILE A 386 14.54 -14.20 0.64
CA ILE A 386 13.97 -13.53 1.81
C ILE A 386 12.79 -12.66 1.40
N PHE A 387 12.96 -11.85 0.37
CA PHE A 387 11.96 -10.91 -0.09
C PHE A 387 10.80 -11.55 -0.84
N PHE A 388 10.96 -12.77 -1.37
CA PHE A 388 9.84 -13.57 -1.85
C PHE A 388 8.81 -13.80 -0.72
N PHE A 389 9.24 -14.17 0.48
CA PHE A 389 8.35 -14.35 1.62
C PHE A 389 7.98 -13.01 2.28
N ALA A 390 8.94 -12.13 2.45
CA ALA A 390 8.74 -10.83 3.09
C ALA A 390 7.77 -9.94 2.30
N SER A 391 7.73 -10.03 0.97
CA SER A 391 6.81 -9.27 0.14
C SER A 391 5.35 -9.67 0.36
N ALA A 392 5.08 -10.98 0.45
CA ALA A 392 3.76 -11.46 0.83
C ALA A 392 3.38 -11.01 2.26
N GLY A 393 4.35 -11.06 3.19
CA GLY A 393 4.18 -10.55 4.55
C GLY A 393 3.90 -9.05 4.59
N ALA A 394 4.65 -8.24 3.84
CA ALA A 394 4.47 -6.80 3.77
C ALA A 394 3.09 -6.42 3.23
N SER A 395 2.66 -7.05 2.14
CA SER A 395 1.32 -6.85 1.59
C SER A 395 0.24 -7.24 2.60
N SER A 396 0.43 -8.35 3.31
CA SER A 396 -0.55 -8.82 4.30
C SER A 396 -0.68 -7.90 5.53
N ALA A 397 0.29 -7.04 5.82
CA ALA A 397 0.15 -6.04 6.87
C ALA A 397 -0.94 -5.01 6.54
N TYR A 398 -1.02 -4.57 5.27
CA TYR A 398 -2.10 -3.70 4.79
C TYR A 398 -3.44 -4.42 4.85
N LEU A 399 -3.51 -5.65 4.33
CA LEU A 399 -4.69 -6.50 4.39
C LEU A 399 -5.19 -6.67 5.83
N THR A 400 -4.30 -6.96 6.80
CA THR A 400 -4.69 -7.11 8.20
C THR A 400 -5.30 -5.84 8.75
N VAL A 401 -4.64 -4.69 8.57
CA VAL A 401 -5.14 -3.41 9.10
C VAL A 401 -6.47 -3.04 8.46
N SER A 402 -6.67 -3.35 7.19
CA SER A 402 -7.92 -3.06 6.49
C SER A 402 -9.07 -3.96 6.93
N GLU A 403 -8.82 -5.23 7.28
CA GLU A 403 -9.86 -6.19 7.68
C GLU A 403 -10.26 -6.11 9.17
N VAL A 404 -9.31 -5.74 10.08
CA VAL A 404 -9.55 -5.88 11.53
C VAL A 404 -10.17 -4.65 12.20
N PHE A 405 -10.38 -3.56 11.50
CA PHE A 405 -11.01 -2.35 12.05
C PHE A 405 -12.42 -2.11 11.47
N PRO A 406 -13.35 -1.56 12.29
CA PRO A 406 -14.69 -1.23 11.83
C PRO A 406 -14.70 -0.34 10.58
N LEU A 407 -15.71 -0.53 9.75
CA LEU A 407 -15.86 0.16 8.46
C LEU A 407 -15.76 1.68 8.56
N GLU A 408 -16.30 2.26 9.63
CA GLU A 408 -16.37 3.73 9.86
C GLU A 408 -15.01 4.36 10.18
N VAL A 409 -14.05 3.56 10.65
CA VAL A 409 -12.72 4.06 11.03
C VAL A 409 -11.60 3.46 10.18
N ARG A 410 -11.93 2.57 9.24
CA ARG A 410 -10.99 1.74 8.46
C ARG A 410 -9.96 2.58 7.70
N ALA A 411 -10.38 3.53 6.88
CA ALA A 411 -9.45 4.34 6.10
C ALA A 411 -8.50 5.14 7.01
N ASN A 412 -8.99 5.64 8.13
CA ASN A 412 -8.15 6.33 9.13
C ASN A 412 -7.19 5.36 9.84
N ALA A 413 -7.61 4.12 10.12
CA ALA A 413 -6.72 3.09 10.69
C ALA A 413 -5.60 2.73 9.71
N ILE A 414 -5.93 2.46 8.45
CA ILE A 414 -4.94 2.19 7.39
C ILE A 414 -3.94 3.35 7.31
N ALA A 415 -4.42 4.59 7.24
CA ALA A 415 -3.56 5.78 7.16
C ALA A 415 -2.66 5.95 8.39
N LEU A 416 -3.19 5.70 9.59
CA LEU A 416 -2.42 5.80 10.83
C LEU A 416 -1.27 4.79 10.86
N PHE A 417 -1.57 3.52 10.57
CA PHE A 417 -0.56 2.47 10.61
C PHE A 417 0.43 2.56 9.44
N TYR A 418 -0.01 3.02 8.26
CA TYR A 418 0.87 3.40 7.17
C TYR A 418 1.85 4.52 7.57
N ALA A 419 1.34 5.58 8.20
CA ALA A 419 2.17 6.69 8.68
C ALA A 419 3.21 6.24 9.71
N ILE A 420 2.84 5.35 10.64
CA ILE A 420 3.74 4.75 11.63
C ILE A 420 4.79 3.88 10.95
N GLY A 421 4.39 3.01 10.02
CA GLY A 421 5.28 2.17 9.25
C GLY A 421 6.30 2.98 8.43
N THR A 422 5.83 4.02 7.72
CA THR A 422 6.69 4.93 6.95
C THR A 422 7.64 5.71 7.84
N GLY A 423 7.22 6.12 9.04
CA GLY A 423 8.08 6.76 10.03
C GLY A 423 9.21 5.83 10.50
N ALA A 424 8.90 4.57 10.81
CA ALA A 424 9.89 3.56 11.15
C ALA A 424 10.84 3.24 9.97
N ALA A 425 10.29 3.19 8.76
CA ALA A 425 11.03 3.00 7.52
C ALA A 425 12.09 4.08 7.30
N ALA A 426 11.80 5.33 7.64
CA ALA A 426 12.70 6.45 7.46
C ALA A 426 13.98 6.36 8.33
N LEU A 427 13.92 5.65 9.45
CA LEU A 427 15.07 5.44 10.34
C LEU A 427 16.03 4.35 9.85
N ALA A 428 15.51 3.34 9.16
CA ALA A 428 16.25 2.15 8.78
C ALA A 428 17.45 2.42 7.85
N PRO A 429 17.34 3.17 6.74
CA PRO A 429 18.48 3.45 5.86
C PRO A 429 19.60 4.23 6.55
N THR A 430 19.28 5.17 7.41
CA THR A 430 20.26 5.96 8.18
C THR A 430 21.05 5.05 9.13
N LEU A 431 20.35 4.21 9.89
CA LEU A 431 20.98 3.24 10.79
C LEU A 431 21.89 2.28 10.01
N PHE A 432 21.37 1.66 8.95
CA PHE A 432 22.16 0.72 8.15
C PHE A 432 23.31 1.40 7.39
N GLY A 433 23.12 2.63 6.90
CA GLY A 433 24.20 3.43 6.33
C GLY A 433 25.37 3.63 7.30
N ALA A 434 25.08 3.98 8.55
CA ALA A 434 26.09 4.10 9.60
C ALA A 434 26.79 2.76 9.90
N LEU A 435 26.05 1.65 9.94
CA LEU A 435 26.62 0.31 10.14
C LEU A 435 27.54 -0.09 8.99
N ILE A 436 27.14 0.19 7.74
CA ILE A 436 27.95 -0.09 6.54
C ILE A 436 29.22 0.78 6.52
N GLN A 437 29.10 2.07 6.85
CA GLN A 437 30.23 2.99 6.88
C GLN A 437 31.33 2.54 7.85
N SER A 438 31.00 1.77 8.87
CA SER A 438 31.98 1.19 9.79
C SER A 438 32.96 0.21 9.12
N GLY A 439 32.63 -0.33 7.95
CA GLY A 439 33.40 -1.33 7.21
C GLY A 439 33.48 -2.70 7.90
N LYS A 440 32.78 -2.89 9.03
CA LYS A 440 32.86 -4.12 9.84
C LYS A 440 31.67 -5.04 9.54
N PRO A 441 31.88 -6.27 9.01
CA PRO A 441 30.80 -7.24 8.75
C PRO A 441 29.95 -7.54 9.97
N LEU A 442 30.54 -7.54 11.19
CA LEU A 442 29.85 -7.78 12.43
C LEU A 442 28.73 -6.72 12.69
N ASN A 443 28.98 -5.46 12.34
CA ASN A 443 27.98 -4.40 12.53
C ASN A 443 26.78 -4.61 11.59
N ILE A 444 27.03 -5.05 10.33
CA ILE A 444 25.96 -5.40 9.39
C ILE A 444 25.17 -6.60 9.89
N PHE A 445 25.85 -7.62 10.43
CA PHE A 445 25.18 -8.76 11.05
C PHE A 445 24.24 -8.33 12.17
N HIS A 446 24.67 -7.43 13.08
CA HIS A 446 23.79 -6.88 14.12
C HIS A 446 22.58 -6.15 13.53
N GLY A 447 22.76 -5.41 12.43
CA GLY A 447 21.67 -4.78 11.70
C GLY A 447 20.66 -5.80 11.16
N TYR A 448 21.14 -6.88 10.55
CA TYR A 448 20.28 -7.97 10.07
C TYR A 448 19.54 -8.68 11.21
N VAL A 449 20.22 -8.92 12.35
CA VAL A 449 19.60 -9.50 13.54
C VAL A 449 18.50 -8.57 14.09
N LEU A 450 18.72 -7.25 14.09
CA LEU A 450 17.69 -6.28 14.50
C LEU A 450 16.47 -6.35 13.59
N GLY A 451 16.66 -6.32 12.27
CA GLY A 451 15.57 -6.47 11.29
C GLY A 451 14.83 -7.80 11.45
N ALA A 452 15.57 -8.89 11.63
CA ALA A 452 15.02 -10.23 11.87
C ALA A 452 14.21 -10.28 13.18
N ALA A 453 14.71 -9.66 14.25
CA ALA A 453 14.01 -9.60 15.53
C ALA A 453 12.69 -8.84 15.45
N LEU A 454 12.65 -7.73 14.72
CA LEU A 454 11.40 -6.98 14.48
C LEU A 454 10.39 -7.81 13.70
N MET A 455 10.82 -8.52 12.63
CA MET A 455 9.97 -9.44 11.89
C MET A 455 9.48 -10.58 12.76
N ALA A 456 10.38 -11.21 13.54
CA ALA A 456 10.01 -12.31 14.43
C ALA A 456 9.05 -11.86 15.53
N ALA A 457 9.26 -10.69 16.13
CA ALA A 457 8.35 -10.12 17.12
C ALA A 457 6.97 -9.89 16.52
N ALA A 458 6.87 -9.33 15.30
CA ALA A 458 5.61 -9.14 14.61
C ALA A 458 4.93 -10.49 14.30
N GLY A 459 5.68 -11.50 13.84
CA GLY A 459 5.16 -12.85 13.59
C GLY A 459 4.64 -13.53 14.86
N VAL A 460 5.32 -13.36 16.01
CA VAL A 460 4.85 -13.87 17.30
C VAL A 460 3.59 -13.14 17.78
N ILE A 461 3.55 -11.82 17.63
CA ILE A 461 2.35 -11.03 17.94
C ILE A 461 1.17 -11.49 17.09
N GLU A 462 1.41 -11.80 15.82
CA GLU A 462 0.39 -12.38 14.93
C GLU A 462 -0.08 -13.76 15.42
N ILE A 463 0.83 -14.64 15.87
CA ILE A 463 0.43 -15.94 16.46
C ILE A 463 -0.48 -15.76 17.68
N ILE A 464 -0.24 -14.74 18.48
CA ILE A 464 -1.01 -14.54 19.73
C ILE A 464 -2.33 -13.81 19.44
N PHE A 465 -2.28 -12.70 18.72
CA PHE A 465 -3.38 -11.76 18.56
C PHE A 465 -3.98 -11.73 17.15
N GLY A 466 -3.40 -12.48 16.20
CA GLY A 466 -3.88 -12.53 14.82
C GLY A 466 -5.34 -12.99 14.72
N VAL A 467 -6.04 -12.42 13.73
CA VAL A 467 -7.45 -12.65 13.49
C VAL A 467 -7.63 -13.58 12.28
N ASN A 468 -8.45 -14.62 12.44
CA ASN A 468 -8.82 -15.51 11.34
C ASN A 468 -9.92 -14.84 10.49
N ALA A 469 -9.49 -14.00 9.54
CA ALA A 469 -10.37 -13.20 8.70
C ALA A 469 -10.62 -13.83 7.31
N GLU A 470 -9.95 -14.95 7.02
CA GLU A 470 -10.07 -15.65 5.74
C GLU A 470 -11.52 -16.04 5.43
N ARG A 471 -11.97 -15.69 4.21
CA ARG A 471 -13.29 -16.01 3.66
C ARG A 471 -14.49 -15.52 4.48
N LYS A 472 -14.27 -14.64 5.45
CA LYS A 472 -15.32 -14.01 6.23
C LYS A 472 -15.72 -12.68 5.65
N SER A 473 -16.97 -12.29 5.84
CA SER A 473 -17.39 -10.93 5.57
C SER A 473 -16.66 -9.97 6.50
N LEU A 474 -16.51 -8.72 6.09
CA LEU A 474 -15.85 -7.70 6.94
C LEU A 474 -16.62 -7.49 8.23
N GLU A 475 -17.93 -7.59 8.13
CA GLU A 475 -18.89 -7.39 9.22
C GLU A 475 -18.84 -8.54 10.25
N ASP A 476 -18.41 -9.75 9.82
CA ASP A 476 -18.17 -10.89 10.71
C ASP A 476 -16.81 -10.83 11.41
N VAL A 477 -15.80 -10.26 10.75
CA VAL A 477 -14.47 -10.04 11.35
C VAL A 477 -14.53 -8.95 12.41
N VAL A 478 -15.26 -7.86 12.10
CA VAL A 478 -15.49 -6.74 13.02
C VAL A 478 -16.82 -6.08 12.70
N ARG A 479 -17.72 -6.07 13.68
CA ARG A 479 -19.00 -5.38 13.52
C ARG A 479 -18.79 -3.88 13.33
N PRO A 480 -19.54 -3.24 12.42
CA PRO A 480 -19.56 -1.79 12.31
C PRO A 480 -19.86 -1.13 13.65
N LEU A 481 -19.30 0.05 13.92
CA LEU A 481 -19.65 0.83 15.12
C LEU A 481 -21.13 1.22 15.15
N SER A 482 -21.75 1.26 13.98
CA SER A 482 -23.16 1.55 13.74
C SER A 482 -24.08 0.32 13.83
N TYR A 483 -23.54 -0.87 14.10
CA TYR A 483 -24.32 -2.11 14.22
C TYR A 483 -25.30 -2.01 15.39
N VAL A 484 -26.53 -2.49 15.16
CA VAL A 484 -27.59 -2.55 16.18
C VAL A 484 -27.99 -4.00 16.37
N GLU A 485 -28.02 -4.47 17.61
CA GLU A 485 -28.50 -5.82 17.92
C GLU A 485 -30.00 -5.91 17.63
N GLU A 486 -30.45 -7.04 17.08
CA GLU A 486 -31.84 -7.25 16.67
C GLU A 486 -32.85 -7.09 17.81
N ALA A 487 -32.44 -7.34 19.05
CA ALA A 487 -33.28 -7.14 20.23
C ALA A 487 -33.76 -5.69 20.42
N VAL A 488 -33.05 -4.72 19.83
CA VAL A 488 -33.40 -3.29 19.92
C VAL A 488 -34.34 -2.85 18.79
N LEU A 489 -34.52 -3.67 17.76
CA LEU A 489 -35.44 -3.40 16.64
C LEU A 489 -36.90 -3.76 16.96
N VAL A 490 -37.12 -4.59 17.97
CA VAL A 490 -38.44 -5.13 18.35
C VAL A 490 -39.05 -4.35 19.56
N ALA A 491 -38.26 -3.50 20.18
CA ALA A 491 -38.66 -2.62 21.28
C ALA A 491 -38.95 -1.19 20.77
#